data_9b1723c358181f7d20633c3cf95a4fcf
#
_entry.id   9b1723c358181f7d20633c3cf95a4fcf
#
_cell.length_a   1.000
_cell.length_b   1.000
_cell.length_c   1.000
_cell.angle_alpha   90.00
_cell.angle_beta   90.00
_cell.angle_gamma   90.00
#
_symmetry.space_group_name_H-M   'P 1'
#
loop_
_entity.id
_entity.type
_entity.pdbx_description
1 polymer ?
#
loop_
_entity_poly.entity_id
_entity_poly.type
_entity_poly.pdbx_seq_one_letter_code
_entity_poly.pdbx_strand_id
1 'polypeptide(L)'
;MASTLGQWRQRLREYKNELVQNYFSYRIEAANQPYGVAFRAQPYRFLLLLSHMRSGSSLLTHVLTTNPEVIGYGETHTDYADAHDFKVLLKKVYWQAQDFRTLGDVQNLRMNHRYVMDKVLHNKKFLDHGFLKSDQVYAIFLLREPERSLASIADLKPHWSQQDTVDYYVERMVMLVEYARLINNSQRMLVVSYEQLLENTPQVLITLQQFLHTQAPFEEEYKVLKTTGMKGVGDSKGNIKAGKIVRSQRQLTQSFPPALVAQAQQVHSQCQAELRQLCQSIED
;
A
#
# COMPACT_ATOMS: atom_id res chain seq x y z
N MET A 1 -0.25 5.45 45.91
CA MET A 1 0.57 6.44 45.17
C MET A 1 0.90 6.02 43.75
N ALA A 2 1.15 4.73 43.43
CA ALA A 2 1.44 4.28 42.06
C ALA A 2 0.28 4.45 41.05
N SER A 3 -0.97 4.41 41.49
CA SER A 3 -2.17 4.54 40.64
C SER A 3 -2.40 5.98 40.14
N THR A 4 -2.06 6.98 40.91
CA THR A 4 -2.25 8.39 40.55
C THR A 4 -1.23 8.88 39.51
N LEU A 5 0.02 8.45 39.59
CA LEU A 5 1.05 8.76 38.60
C LEU A 5 0.75 8.12 37.23
N GLY A 6 0.20 6.91 37.23
CA GLY A 6 -0.25 6.22 36.01
C GLY A 6 -1.39 6.98 35.31
N GLN A 7 -2.38 7.42 36.08
CA GLN A 7 -3.52 8.20 35.56
C GLN A 7 -3.08 9.57 35.00
N TRP A 8 -2.14 10.27 35.66
CA TRP A 8 -1.59 11.54 35.16
C TRP A 8 -0.85 11.35 33.82
N ARG A 9 0.01 10.33 33.72
CA ARG A 9 0.72 10.02 32.48
C ARG A 9 -0.24 9.68 31.34
N GLN A 10 -1.31 8.96 31.62
CA GLN A 10 -2.33 8.65 30.64
C GLN A 10 -3.07 9.90 30.16
N ARG A 11 -3.54 10.78 31.06
CA ARG A 11 -4.17 12.05 30.72
C ARG A 11 -3.29 12.97 29.88
N LEU A 12 -2.00 13.09 30.24
CA LEU A 12 -1.05 13.86 29.45
C LEU A 12 -0.86 13.31 28.05
N ARG A 13 -0.87 11.98 27.90
CA ARG A 13 -0.80 11.32 26.58
C ARG A 13 -2.06 11.59 25.76
N GLU A 14 -3.23 11.48 26.36
CA GLU A 14 -4.51 11.75 25.72
C GLU A 14 -4.59 13.21 25.26
N TYR A 15 -4.27 14.17 26.11
CA TYR A 15 -4.21 15.59 25.77
C TYR A 15 -3.23 15.90 24.64
N LYS A 16 -2.01 15.35 24.71
CA LYS A 16 -1.03 15.48 23.61
C LYS A 16 -1.58 14.91 22.30
N ASN A 17 -2.21 13.74 22.35
CA ASN A 17 -2.76 13.09 21.17
C ASN A 17 -3.88 13.93 20.55
N GLU A 18 -4.75 14.49 21.37
CA GLU A 18 -5.82 15.39 20.95
C GLU A 18 -5.27 16.67 20.26
N LEU A 19 -4.26 17.29 20.85
CA LEU A 19 -3.59 18.46 20.23
C LEU A 19 -3.02 18.13 18.86
N VAL A 20 -2.36 16.99 18.72
CA VAL A 20 -1.77 16.54 17.47
C VAL A 20 -2.85 16.22 16.43
N GLN A 21 -3.94 15.57 16.83
CA GLN A 21 -5.09 15.32 15.94
C GLN A 21 -5.72 16.62 15.44
N ASN A 22 -5.97 17.54 16.36
CA ASN A 22 -6.54 18.85 16.03
C ASN A 22 -5.64 19.64 15.09
N TYR A 23 -4.32 19.60 15.30
CA TYR A 23 -3.34 20.23 14.41
C TYR A 23 -3.40 19.65 12.99
N PHE A 24 -3.38 18.32 12.83
CA PHE A 24 -3.49 17.71 11.51
C PHE A 24 -4.84 17.98 10.86
N SER A 25 -5.92 17.87 11.61
CA SER A 25 -7.28 18.15 11.12
C SER A 25 -7.38 19.58 10.62
N TYR A 26 -6.90 20.56 11.40
CA TYR A 26 -6.85 21.95 10.98
C TYR A 26 -6.06 22.14 9.69
N ARG A 27 -4.85 21.61 9.58
CA ARG A 27 -4.02 21.76 8.38
C ARG A 27 -4.63 21.15 7.14
N ILE A 28 -5.30 20.00 7.29
CA ILE A 28 -5.96 19.29 6.18
C ILE A 28 -7.22 20.02 5.74
N GLU A 29 -8.06 20.47 6.69
CA GLU A 29 -9.33 21.13 6.37
C GLU A 29 -9.17 22.56 5.85
N ALA A 30 -8.21 23.30 6.36
CA ALA A 30 -7.97 24.69 5.95
C ALA A 30 -7.47 24.84 4.49
N ALA A 31 -7.08 23.74 3.84
CA ALA A 31 -6.70 23.78 2.43
C ALA A 31 -7.94 23.64 1.53
N ASN A 32 -8.11 24.53 0.56
CA ASN A 32 -9.21 24.48 -0.40
C ASN A 32 -9.03 23.36 -1.44
N GLN A 33 -7.77 23.01 -1.76
CA GLN A 33 -7.48 21.97 -2.76
C GLN A 33 -7.51 20.58 -2.13
N PRO A 34 -8.07 19.56 -2.81
CA PRO A 34 -8.18 18.18 -2.28
C PRO A 34 -6.85 17.58 -1.84
N TYR A 35 -5.80 17.77 -2.64
CA TYR A 35 -4.46 17.23 -2.37
C TYR A 35 -3.55 18.18 -1.59
N GLY A 36 -4.08 19.31 -1.15
CA GLY A 36 -3.37 20.35 -0.40
C GLY A 36 -3.51 20.19 1.11
N VAL A 37 -2.56 20.80 1.84
CA VAL A 37 -2.68 21.09 3.27
C VAL A 37 -2.19 22.51 3.53
N ALA A 38 -2.72 23.16 4.56
CA ALA A 38 -2.29 24.52 4.91
C ALA A 38 -0.77 24.56 5.20
N PHE A 39 -0.14 25.67 4.88
CA PHE A 39 1.29 25.92 5.05
C PHE A 39 2.21 24.98 4.22
N ARG A 40 1.70 24.45 3.11
CA ARG A 40 2.47 23.65 2.16
C ARG A 40 2.23 24.17 0.74
N ALA A 41 3.30 24.48 0.03
CA ALA A 41 3.22 25.03 -1.33
C ALA A 41 2.87 23.97 -2.39
N GLN A 42 3.40 22.76 -2.24
CA GLN A 42 3.20 21.69 -3.21
C GLN A 42 2.08 20.74 -2.76
N PRO A 43 1.15 20.35 -3.63
CA PRO A 43 0.15 19.35 -3.31
C PRO A 43 0.81 18.00 -3.07
N TYR A 44 0.13 17.11 -2.34
CA TYR A 44 0.50 15.72 -2.25
C TYR A 44 0.25 15.00 -3.56
N ARG A 45 1.03 13.95 -3.78
CA ARG A 45 0.72 12.89 -4.74
C ARG A 45 0.11 11.71 -4.00
N PHE A 46 -0.94 11.15 -4.57
CA PHE A 46 -1.55 9.94 -4.04
C PHE A 46 -0.94 8.72 -4.71
N LEU A 47 -0.33 7.85 -3.93
CA LEU A 47 0.27 6.60 -4.39
C LEU A 47 -0.66 5.43 -4.06
N LEU A 48 -1.29 4.86 -5.07
CA LEU A 48 -2.08 3.64 -4.97
C LEU A 48 -1.18 2.41 -5.15
N LEU A 49 -1.15 1.52 -4.15
CA LEU A 49 -0.62 0.17 -4.32
C LEU A 49 -1.79 -0.76 -4.66
N LEU A 50 -1.97 -1.02 -5.95
CA LEU A 50 -3.04 -1.84 -6.51
C LEU A 50 -2.56 -3.29 -6.67
N SER A 51 -3.24 -4.24 -6.04
CA SER A 51 -2.80 -5.62 -6.03
C SER A 51 -3.94 -6.57 -5.64
N HIS A 52 -3.64 -7.86 -5.58
CA HIS A 52 -4.52 -8.90 -5.03
C HIS A 52 -4.05 -9.34 -3.63
N MET A 53 -4.90 -10.06 -2.90
CA MET A 53 -4.51 -10.67 -1.63
C MET A 53 -3.30 -11.60 -1.83
N ARG A 54 -2.40 -11.62 -0.85
CA ARG A 54 -1.20 -12.49 -0.80
C ARG A 54 -0.17 -12.27 -1.89
N SER A 55 -0.21 -11.16 -2.59
CA SER A 55 0.76 -10.73 -3.61
C SER A 55 2.13 -10.28 -3.06
N GLY A 56 2.29 -10.13 -1.75
CA GLY A 56 3.47 -9.49 -1.16
C GLY A 56 3.32 -7.99 -0.93
N SER A 57 2.13 -7.44 -1.12
CA SER A 57 1.85 -6.00 -0.97
C SER A 57 2.21 -5.43 0.40
N SER A 58 2.16 -6.23 1.48
CA SER A 58 2.63 -5.78 2.80
C SER A 58 4.14 -5.56 2.83
N LEU A 59 4.93 -6.40 2.16
CA LEU A 59 6.37 -6.20 2.03
C LEU A 59 6.67 -4.90 1.27
N LEU A 60 6.06 -4.73 0.10
CA LEU A 60 6.27 -3.52 -0.70
C LEU A 60 5.78 -2.25 0.04
N THR A 61 4.70 -2.32 0.83
CA THR A 61 4.28 -1.21 1.70
C THR A 61 5.40 -0.78 2.64
N HIS A 62 6.09 -1.73 3.30
CA HIS A 62 7.16 -1.42 4.23
C HIS A 62 8.38 -0.81 3.53
N VAL A 63 8.76 -1.37 2.38
CA VAL A 63 9.83 -0.81 1.54
C VAL A 63 9.50 0.64 1.15
N LEU A 64 8.28 0.88 0.63
CA LEU A 64 7.84 2.22 0.19
C LEU A 64 7.80 3.22 1.35
N THR A 65 7.22 2.84 2.49
CA THR A 65 7.02 3.77 3.63
C THR A 65 8.26 3.97 4.49
N THR A 66 9.34 3.23 4.24
CA THR A 66 10.65 3.52 4.86
C THR A 66 11.31 4.74 4.21
N ASN A 67 11.00 5.02 2.95
CA ASN A 67 11.46 6.24 2.28
C ASN A 67 10.83 7.48 2.94
N PRO A 68 11.62 8.50 3.32
CA PRO A 68 11.13 9.68 4.03
C PRO A 68 10.16 10.55 3.22
N GLU A 69 10.06 10.34 1.92
CA GLU A 69 9.11 11.07 1.06
C GLU A 69 7.75 10.38 0.92
N VAL A 70 7.59 9.15 1.44
CA VAL A 70 6.37 8.35 1.35
C VAL A 70 5.79 8.09 2.72
N ILE A 71 4.49 8.36 2.90
CA ILE A 71 3.78 8.05 4.15
C ILE A 71 2.57 7.16 3.86
N GLY A 72 2.35 6.15 4.70
CA GLY A 72 1.25 5.21 4.63
C GLY A 72 1.40 4.13 5.70
N TYR A 73 0.43 3.22 5.82
CA TYR A 73 0.54 2.10 6.76
C TYR A 73 -0.08 0.80 6.27
N GLY A 74 -0.59 0.79 5.06
CA GLY A 74 -1.20 -0.39 4.45
C GLY A 74 -2.60 -0.10 3.93
N GLU A 75 -3.55 -0.96 4.20
CA GLU A 75 -4.92 -0.87 3.70
C GLU A 75 -5.78 -0.02 4.65
N THR A 76 -6.20 1.16 4.18
CA THR A 76 -6.97 2.11 5.02
C THR A 76 -8.47 1.87 4.94
N HIS A 77 -8.92 1.00 4.02
CA HIS A 77 -10.33 0.73 3.74
C HIS A 77 -11.15 1.98 3.40
N THR A 78 -10.53 2.97 2.78
CA THR A 78 -11.20 4.17 2.29
C THR A 78 -11.80 3.89 0.91
N ASP A 79 -13.00 4.40 0.66
CA ASP A 79 -13.59 4.50 -0.67
C ASP A 79 -13.25 5.87 -1.24
N TYR A 80 -12.99 5.94 -2.54
CA TYR A 80 -12.57 7.16 -3.23
C TYR A 80 -13.61 7.53 -4.29
N ALA A 81 -14.69 8.17 -3.85
CA ALA A 81 -15.76 8.64 -4.71
C ALA A 81 -15.39 9.94 -5.42
N ASP A 82 -14.59 10.79 -4.74
CA ASP A 82 -14.07 12.02 -5.31
C ASP A 82 -12.70 12.40 -4.72
N ALA A 83 -12.14 13.49 -5.19
CA ALA A 83 -10.83 13.96 -4.74
C ALA A 83 -10.80 14.42 -3.27
N HIS A 84 -11.96 14.70 -2.63
CA HIS A 84 -12.02 15.09 -1.21
C HIS A 84 -11.79 13.91 -0.29
N ASP A 85 -12.05 12.67 -0.74
CA ASP A 85 -11.76 11.47 0.03
C ASP A 85 -10.27 11.29 0.32
N PHE A 86 -9.41 11.95 -0.47
CA PHE A 86 -7.99 12.04 -0.15
C PHE A 86 -7.72 12.72 1.20
N LYS A 87 -8.56 13.68 1.62
CA LYS A 87 -8.46 14.29 2.95
C LYS A 87 -8.78 13.29 4.07
N VAL A 88 -9.71 12.37 3.82
CA VAL A 88 -10.01 11.27 4.76
C VAL A 88 -8.79 10.36 4.89
N LEU A 89 -8.14 10.02 3.76
CA LEU A 89 -6.89 9.26 3.77
C LEU A 89 -5.79 10.00 4.53
N LEU A 90 -5.58 11.29 4.28
CA LEU A 90 -4.59 12.11 4.98
C LEU A 90 -4.77 12.04 6.50
N LYS A 91 -6.01 12.22 6.99
CA LYS A 91 -6.32 12.13 8.43
C LYS A 91 -5.97 10.76 8.99
N LYS A 92 -6.39 9.68 8.32
CA LYS A 92 -6.09 8.30 8.74
C LYS A 92 -4.59 8.05 8.79
N VAL A 93 -3.86 8.43 7.74
CA VAL A 93 -2.44 8.14 7.60
C VAL A 93 -1.62 8.95 8.60
N TYR A 94 -1.85 10.25 8.72
CA TYR A 94 -1.09 11.08 9.66
C TYR A 94 -1.41 10.75 11.11
N TRP A 95 -2.60 10.28 11.41
CA TRP A 95 -2.95 9.84 12.76
C TRP A 95 -2.37 8.46 13.10
N GLN A 96 -2.47 7.47 12.22
CA GLN A 96 -2.11 6.08 12.52
C GLN A 96 -0.65 5.74 12.21
N ALA A 97 -0.07 6.31 11.14
CA ALA A 97 1.30 6.03 10.74
C ALA A 97 2.35 6.73 11.61
N GLN A 98 1.95 7.76 12.37
CA GLN A 98 2.88 8.56 13.14
C GLN A 98 3.07 8.03 14.56
N ASP A 99 4.31 8.05 15.04
CA ASP A 99 4.66 7.78 16.44
C ASP A 99 5.14 9.07 17.09
N PHE A 100 4.29 9.69 17.90
CA PHE A 100 4.65 10.89 18.67
C PHE A 100 5.18 10.53 20.08
N ARG A 101 6.09 9.57 20.16
CA ARG A 101 6.67 9.14 21.44
C ARG A 101 7.94 9.89 21.80
N THR A 102 8.66 10.41 20.81
CA THR A 102 9.95 11.07 20.96
C THR A 102 9.93 12.49 20.40
N LEU A 103 10.94 13.30 20.76
CA LEU A 103 11.12 14.64 20.19
C LEU A 103 11.41 14.59 18.67
N GLY A 104 12.02 13.50 18.18
CA GLY A 104 12.22 13.28 16.74
C GLY A 104 10.91 13.19 15.94
N ASP A 105 9.83 12.74 16.57
CA ASP A 105 8.53 12.62 15.94
C ASP A 105 7.88 13.98 15.63
N VAL A 106 8.37 15.07 16.24
CA VAL A 106 7.92 16.44 15.95
C VAL A 106 8.20 16.83 14.48
N GLN A 107 9.19 16.22 13.84
CA GLN A 107 9.45 16.45 12.41
C GLN A 107 8.26 16.05 11.55
N ASN A 108 7.49 15.06 11.97
CA ASN A 108 6.30 14.58 11.25
C ASN A 108 5.17 15.61 11.25
N LEU A 109 5.16 16.57 12.19
CA LEU A 109 4.22 17.69 12.19
C LEU A 109 4.39 18.60 10.95
N ARG A 110 5.55 18.57 10.29
CA ARG A 110 5.80 19.35 9.08
C ARG A 110 4.91 18.93 7.91
N MET A 111 4.43 17.68 7.89
CA MET A 111 3.60 17.12 6.81
C MET A 111 4.27 17.31 5.43
N ASN A 112 5.57 17.02 5.33
CA ASN A 112 6.40 17.30 4.14
C ASN A 112 6.61 16.09 3.21
N HIS A 113 5.98 14.95 3.49
CA HIS A 113 6.02 13.80 2.60
C HIS A 113 5.47 14.18 1.22
N ARG A 114 6.06 13.66 0.17
CA ARG A 114 5.64 13.92 -1.21
C ARG A 114 4.47 13.04 -1.61
N TYR A 115 4.48 11.79 -1.14
CA TYR A 115 3.46 10.79 -1.44
C TYR A 115 2.72 10.37 -0.17
N VAL A 116 1.41 10.27 -0.32
CA VAL A 116 0.54 9.60 0.66
C VAL A 116 0.01 8.34 -0.01
N MET A 117 0.27 7.17 0.59
CA MET A 117 -0.10 5.91 -0.03
C MET A 117 -1.26 5.22 0.67
N ASP A 118 -2.06 4.52 -0.13
CA ASP A 118 -3.00 3.50 0.30
C ASP A 118 -2.85 2.22 -0.51
N LYS A 119 -3.17 1.10 0.10
CA LYS A 119 -3.14 -0.22 -0.52
C LYS A 119 -4.56 -0.74 -0.74
N VAL A 120 -4.88 -1.11 -1.97
CA VAL A 120 -6.20 -1.59 -2.37
C VAL A 120 -6.11 -2.98 -2.96
N LEU A 121 -6.65 -3.97 -2.25
CA LEU A 121 -6.57 -5.39 -2.60
C LEU A 121 -7.90 -6.00 -3.07
N HIS A 122 -9.02 -5.28 -2.94
CA HIS A 122 -10.37 -5.81 -3.17
C HIS A 122 -11.17 -4.92 -4.11
N ASN A 123 -11.98 -5.52 -4.98
CA ASN A 123 -12.90 -4.82 -5.88
C ASN A 123 -14.07 -4.14 -5.15
N LYS A 124 -14.31 -4.52 -3.89
CA LYS A 124 -15.35 -3.90 -3.04
C LYS A 124 -15.06 -2.44 -2.68
N LYS A 125 -13.82 -1.98 -2.90
CA LYS A 125 -13.45 -0.58 -2.67
C LYS A 125 -13.69 0.23 -3.93
N PHE A 126 -14.50 1.24 -3.78
CA PHE A 126 -14.84 2.13 -4.88
C PHE A 126 -13.68 3.07 -5.21
N LEU A 127 -13.29 3.07 -6.47
CA LEU A 127 -12.34 4.02 -7.04
C LEU A 127 -13.03 4.72 -8.21
N ASP A 128 -13.40 5.98 -8.02
CA ASP A 128 -14.05 6.76 -9.07
C ASP A 128 -13.15 6.96 -10.30
N HIS A 129 -13.74 6.96 -11.47
CA HIS A 129 -13.02 7.15 -12.74
C HIS A 129 -12.38 8.55 -12.84
N GLY A 130 -13.08 9.58 -12.39
CA GLY A 130 -12.55 10.94 -12.38
C GLY A 130 -11.38 11.10 -11.43
N PHE A 131 -11.46 10.44 -10.25
CA PHE A 131 -10.39 10.38 -9.29
C PHE A 131 -9.12 9.72 -9.85
N LEU A 132 -9.24 8.55 -10.51
CA LEU A 132 -8.11 7.84 -11.13
C LEU A 132 -7.43 8.63 -12.26
N LYS A 133 -8.16 9.48 -12.98
CA LYS A 133 -7.62 10.34 -14.03
C LYS A 133 -6.83 11.55 -13.51
N SER A 134 -6.94 11.88 -12.22
CA SER A 134 -6.23 13.01 -11.63
C SER A 134 -4.71 12.89 -11.80
N ASP A 135 -4.05 13.99 -12.18
CA ASP A 135 -2.59 14.04 -12.33
C ASP A 135 -1.82 13.88 -11.00
N GLN A 136 -2.52 13.94 -9.88
CA GLN A 136 -1.95 13.68 -8.56
C GLN A 136 -1.95 12.18 -8.20
N VAL A 137 -2.62 11.31 -8.96
CA VAL A 137 -2.73 9.88 -8.69
C VAL A 137 -1.65 9.10 -9.44
N TYR A 138 -0.85 8.37 -8.69
CA TYR A 138 0.17 7.43 -9.14
C TYR A 138 -0.22 6.01 -8.71
N ALA A 139 0.07 5.00 -9.51
CA ALA A 139 -0.27 3.63 -9.21
C ALA A 139 0.93 2.68 -9.39
N ILE A 140 1.13 1.79 -8.42
CA ILE A 140 2.01 0.63 -8.55
C ILE A 140 1.11 -0.60 -8.58
N PHE A 141 1.18 -1.37 -9.66
CA PHE A 141 0.50 -2.65 -9.82
C PHE A 141 1.47 -3.76 -9.39
N LEU A 142 1.16 -4.42 -8.26
CA LEU A 142 1.96 -5.53 -7.77
C LEU A 142 1.26 -6.85 -8.07
N LEU A 143 1.88 -7.66 -8.89
CA LEU A 143 1.39 -8.99 -9.29
C LEU A 143 2.20 -10.08 -8.58
N ARG A 144 1.62 -11.25 -8.48
CA ARG A 144 2.29 -12.48 -8.04
C ARG A 144 1.70 -13.66 -8.79
N GLU A 145 2.55 -14.61 -9.11
CA GLU A 145 2.15 -15.82 -9.84
C GLU A 145 0.99 -16.57 -9.14
N PRO A 146 0.07 -17.20 -9.93
CA PRO A 146 -1.19 -17.71 -9.41
C PRO A 146 -1.06 -18.84 -8.40
N GLU A 147 -0.26 -19.86 -8.68
CA GLU A 147 -0.24 -21.08 -7.88
C GLU A 147 0.05 -20.80 -6.39
N ARG A 148 1.08 -20.00 -6.14
CA ARG A 148 1.45 -19.58 -4.76
C ARG A 148 0.45 -18.61 -4.17
N SER A 149 -0.14 -17.76 -5.00
CA SER A 149 -1.16 -16.81 -4.57
C SER A 149 -2.43 -17.52 -4.13
N LEU A 150 -2.94 -18.43 -4.95
CA LEU A 150 -4.15 -19.22 -4.66
C LEU A 150 -3.99 -20.04 -3.39
N ALA A 151 -2.89 -20.80 -3.27
CA ALA A 151 -2.60 -21.57 -2.06
C ALA A 151 -2.56 -20.69 -0.80
N SER A 152 -1.93 -19.51 -0.91
CA SER A 152 -1.82 -18.57 0.22
C SER A 152 -3.14 -17.86 0.54
N ILE A 153 -4.02 -17.64 -0.43
CA ILE A 153 -5.37 -17.09 -0.24
C ILE A 153 -6.25 -18.14 0.43
N ALA A 154 -6.22 -19.40 -0.01
CA ALA A 154 -6.97 -20.48 0.60
C ALA A 154 -6.61 -20.68 2.08
N ASP A 155 -5.33 -20.60 2.44
CA ASP A 155 -4.89 -20.61 3.85
C ASP A 155 -5.45 -19.42 4.67
N LEU A 156 -5.61 -18.27 4.03
CA LEU A 156 -6.14 -17.06 4.69
C LEU A 156 -7.66 -17.11 4.82
N LYS A 157 -8.33 -17.77 3.87
CA LYS A 157 -9.79 -17.84 3.72
C LYS A 157 -10.28 -19.30 3.74
N PRO A 158 -10.10 -20.04 4.84
CA PRO A 158 -10.38 -21.47 4.88
C PRO A 158 -11.87 -21.83 4.66
N HIS A 159 -12.76 -20.83 4.70
CA HIS A 159 -14.19 -20.98 4.41
C HIS A 159 -14.55 -20.74 2.94
N TRP A 160 -13.60 -20.32 2.10
CA TRP A 160 -13.82 -20.20 0.67
C TRP A 160 -13.57 -21.54 -0.02
N SER A 161 -14.38 -21.83 -1.04
CA SER A 161 -14.09 -22.93 -1.95
C SER A 161 -12.85 -22.60 -2.80
N GLN A 162 -12.29 -23.63 -3.43
CA GLN A 162 -11.19 -23.42 -4.39
C GLN A 162 -11.66 -22.55 -5.57
N GLN A 163 -12.91 -22.73 -6.02
CA GLN A 163 -13.51 -21.92 -7.08
C GLN A 163 -13.62 -20.44 -6.64
N ASP A 164 -14.18 -20.16 -5.45
CA ASP A 164 -14.28 -18.77 -4.94
C ASP A 164 -12.92 -18.10 -4.88
N THR A 165 -11.87 -18.86 -4.55
CA THR A 165 -10.49 -18.34 -4.49
C THR A 165 -9.98 -17.98 -5.87
N VAL A 166 -10.23 -18.80 -6.90
CA VAL A 166 -9.83 -18.54 -8.28
C VAL A 166 -10.65 -17.39 -8.86
N ASP A 167 -11.96 -17.37 -8.64
CA ASP A 167 -12.84 -16.30 -9.12
C ASP A 167 -12.41 -14.94 -8.56
N TYR A 168 -12.12 -14.83 -7.25
CA TYR A 168 -11.56 -13.63 -6.67
C TYR A 168 -10.26 -13.20 -7.35
N TYR A 169 -9.34 -14.15 -7.58
CA TYR A 169 -8.05 -13.84 -8.21
C TYR A 169 -8.24 -13.33 -9.64
N VAL A 170 -9.03 -14.02 -10.43
CA VAL A 170 -9.33 -13.69 -11.83
C VAL A 170 -10.01 -12.34 -11.94
N GLU A 171 -11.10 -12.12 -11.19
CA GLU A 171 -11.83 -10.85 -11.19
C GLU A 171 -10.90 -9.68 -10.77
N ARG A 172 -10.02 -9.94 -9.79
CA ARG A 172 -9.11 -8.91 -9.33
C ARG A 172 -8.05 -8.57 -10.37
N MET A 173 -7.49 -9.55 -11.08
CA MET A 173 -6.54 -9.34 -12.16
C MET A 173 -7.15 -8.49 -13.28
N VAL A 174 -8.37 -8.82 -13.73
CA VAL A 174 -9.10 -8.03 -14.73
C VAL A 174 -9.31 -6.58 -14.26
N MET A 175 -9.73 -6.40 -13.02
CA MET A 175 -9.95 -5.05 -12.46
C MET A 175 -8.65 -4.22 -12.38
N LEU A 176 -7.50 -4.84 -12.15
CA LEU A 176 -6.21 -4.12 -12.17
C LEU A 176 -5.92 -3.53 -13.57
N VAL A 177 -6.21 -4.28 -14.62
CA VAL A 177 -6.08 -3.80 -16.01
C VAL A 177 -7.05 -2.64 -16.28
N GLU A 178 -8.31 -2.76 -15.83
CA GLU A 178 -9.29 -1.67 -15.98
C GLU A 178 -8.81 -0.39 -15.28
N TYR A 179 -8.24 -0.48 -14.09
CA TYR A 179 -7.67 0.69 -13.43
C TYR A 179 -6.50 1.31 -14.22
N ALA A 180 -5.65 0.49 -14.82
CA ALA A 180 -4.56 0.99 -15.67
C ALA A 180 -5.10 1.70 -16.92
N ARG A 181 -6.13 1.15 -17.57
CA ARG A 181 -6.80 1.78 -18.72
C ARG A 181 -7.45 3.12 -18.33
N LEU A 182 -8.03 3.23 -17.12
CA LEU A 182 -8.65 4.45 -16.63
C LEU A 182 -7.61 5.54 -16.32
N ILE A 183 -6.48 5.20 -15.71
CA ILE A 183 -5.38 6.14 -15.45
C ILE A 183 -4.76 6.60 -16.78
N ASN A 184 -4.57 5.68 -17.73
CA ASN A 184 -4.12 5.90 -19.10
C ASN A 184 -2.92 6.87 -19.23
N ASN A 185 -1.93 6.71 -18.37
CA ASN A 185 -0.71 7.50 -18.38
C ASN A 185 0.46 6.70 -17.80
N SER A 186 1.32 6.15 -18.68
CA SER A 186 2.45 5.32 -18.28
C SER A 186 3.43 6.02 -17.31
N GLN A 187 3.56 7.35 -17.38
CA GLN A 187 4.42 8.10 -16.45
C GLN A 187 3.92 8.09 -14.99
N ARG A 188 2.68 7.67 -14.77
CA ARG A 188 2.06 7.57 -13.45
C ARG A 188 1.72 6.14 -13.03
N MET A 189 2.18 5.16 -13.81
CA MET A 189 1.91 3.75 -13.57
C MET A 189 3.18 2.93 -13.66
N LEU A 190 3.38 2.03 -12.69
CA LEU A 190 4.48 1.06 -12.67
C LEU A 190 3.91 -0.33 -12.39
N VAL A 191 4.31 -1.34 -13.16
CA VAL A 191 4.01 -2.74 -12.86
C VAL A 191 5.26 -3.45 -12.34
N VAL A 192 5.10 -4.18 -11.24
CA VAL A 192 6.15 -4.98 -10.57
C VAL A 192 5.59 -6.35 -10.24
N SER A 193 6.36 -7.42 -10.41
CA SER A 193 6.01 -8.72 -9.86
C SER A 193 6.66 -8.95 -8.49
N TYR A 194 6.01 -9.79 -7.68
CA TYR A 194 6.59 -10.22 -6.39
C TYR A 194 7.89 -10.97 -6.59
N GLU A 195 7.98 -11.74 -7.65
CA GLU A 195 9.16 -12.49 -8.04
C GLU A 195 10.33 -11.54 -8.34
N GLN A 196 10.11 -10.49 -9.15
CA GLN A 196 11.12 -9.44 -9.39
C GLN A 196 11.56 -8.75 -8.09
N LEU A 197 10.60 -8.46 -7.19
CA LEU A 197 10.92 -7.84 -5.89
C LEU A 197 11.87 -8.71 -5.05
N LEU A 198 11.81 -10.04 -5.16
CA LEU A 198 12.69 -10.95 -4.41
C LEU A 198 13.98 -11.28 -5.14
N GLU A 199 13.93 -11.48 -6.47
CA GLU A 199 15.02 -12.04 -7.27
C GLU A 199 15.89 -10.94 -7.86
N ASN A 200 15.29 -9.79 -8.21
CA ASN A 200 15.97 -8.63 -8.79
C ASN A 200 15.75 -7.36 -7.94
N THR A 201 15.84 -7.50 -6.62
CA THR A 201 15.57 -6.43 -5.66
C THR A 201 16.31 -5.11 -5.97
N PRO A 202 17.62 -5.10 -6.29
CA PRO A 202 18.32 -3.84 -6.55
C PRO A 202 17.69 -3.05 -7.70
N GLN A 203 17.34 -3.74 -8.80
CA GLN A 203 16.74 -3.11 -9.96
C GLN A 203 15.33 -2.59 -9.64
N VAL A 204 14.54 -3.35 -8.85
CA VAL A 204 13.22 -2.89 -8.38
C VAL A 204 13.35 -1.60 -7.58
N LEU A 205 14.29 -1.53 -6.64
CA LEU A 205 14.49 -0.35 -5.78
C LEU A 205 14.92 0.88 -6.59
N ILE A 206 15.83 0.71 -7.56
CA ILE A 206 16.24 1.77 -8.48
C ILE A 206 15.05 2.25 -9.32
N THR A 207 14.27 1.32 -9.88
CA THR A 207 13.10 1.66 -10.69
C THR A 207 12.03 2.39 -9.87
N LEU A 208 11.79 1.99 -8.61
CA LEU A 208 10.89 2.70 -7.70
C LEU A 208 11.36 4.13 -7.45
N GLN A 209 12.67 4.35 -7.23
CA GLN A 209 13.24 5.68 -7.06
C GLN A 209 13.06 6.55 -8.32
N GLN A 210 13.32 6.00 -9.48
CA GLN A 210 13.16 6.68 -10.76
C GLN A 210 11.68 7.03 -11.04
N PHE A 211 10.79 6.06 -10.85
CA PHE A 211 9.35 6.22 -11.07
C PHE A 211 8.73 7.29 -10.15
N LEU A 212 9.08 7.26 -8.87
CA LEU A 212 8.57 8.22 -7.88
C LEU A 212 9.39 9.51 -7.82
N HIS A 213 10.52 9.58 -8.53
CA HIS A 213 11.45 10.71 -8.49
C HIS A 213 11.79 11.12 -7.06
N THR A 214 12.03 10.17 -6.17
CA THR A 214 12.44 10.45 -4.79
C THR A 214 13.92 10.79 -4.72
N GLN A 215 14.28 11.69 -3.80
CA GLN A 215 15.69 12.05 -3.56
C GLN A 215 16.39 10.93 -2.77
N ALA A 216 15.72 10.42 -1.75
CA ALA A 216 16.22 9.29 -0.98
C ALA A 216 16.05 7.98 -1.77
N PRO A 217 17.05 7.07 -1.73
CA PRO A 217 16.89 5.75 -2.33
C PRO A 217 15.88 4.91 -1.53
N PHE A 218 15.40 3.84 -2.17
CA PHE A 218 14.72 2.74 -1.47
C PHE A 218 15.75 1.69 -1.07
N GLU A 219 15.51 1.00 0.03
CA GLU A 219 16.44 0.04 0.63
C GLU A 219 15.75 -1.30 0.89
N GLU A 220 16.53 -2.40 0.92
CA GLU A 220 16.03 -3.72 1.30
C GLU A 220 15.67 -3.81 2.78
N GLU A 221 16.37 -3.07 3.62
CA GLU A 221 16.04 -2.94 5.03
C GLU A 221 14.96 -1.89 5.21
N TYR A 222 13.96 -2.22 6.02
CA TYR A 222 12.81 -1.34 6.22
C TYR A 222 12.41 -1.24 7.68
N LYS A 223 11.75 -0.15 8.01
CA LYS A 223 11.13 0.05 9.33
C LYS A 223 9.88 -0.80 9.45
N VAL A 224 9.80 -1.60 10.51
CA VAL A 224 8.58 -2.33 10.83
C VAL A 224 7.53 -1.35 11.35
N LEU A 225 6.42 -1.23 10.64
CA LEU A 225 5.33 -0.34 11.02
C LEU A 225 4.63 -0.85 12.28
N LYS A 226 4.13 0.05 13.13
CA LYS A 226 3.34 -0.29 14.33
C LYS A 226 2.10 -1.13 14.02
N THR A 227 1.53 -0.92 12.85
CA THR A 227 0.36 -1.64 12.34
C THR A 227 0.67 -3.06 11.88
N THR A 228 1.98 -3.44 11.79
CA THR A 228 2.40 -4.76 11.32
C THR A 228 1.87 -5.86 12.22
N GLY A 229 1.16 -6.83 11.63
CA GLY A 229 0.54 -7.94 12.35
C GLY A 229 -0.81 -7.63 12.99
N MET A 230 -1.32 -6.40 12.88
CA MET A 230 -2.70 -6.10 13.25
C MET A 230 -3.68 -6.77 12.28
N LYS A 231 -4.89 -7.11 12.76
CA LYS A 231 -5.93 -7.74 11.95
C LYS A 231 -6.24 -6.87 10.71
N GLY A 232 -6.12 -7.44 9.52
CA GLY A 232 -6.36 -6.77 8.24
C GLY A 232 -5.16 -6.03 7.64
N VAL A 233 -4.03 -5.90 8.36
CA VAL A 233 -2.86 -5.14 7.86
C VAL A 233 -1.81 -6.01 7.17
N GLY A 234 -1.92 -7.32 7.25
CA GLY A 234 -0.99 -8.28 6.63
C GLY A 234 0.03 -8.87 7.61
N ASP A 235 0.97 -9.67 7.09
CA ASP A 235 2.00 -10.37 7.86
C ASP A 235 1.50 -11.40 8.89
N SER A 236 0.53 -12.20 8.49
CA SER A 236 0.01 -13.29 9.33
C SER A 236 1.08 -14.30 9.81
N LYS A 237 2.31 -14.26 9.26
CA LYS A 237 3.40 -15.21 9.54
C LYS A 237 4.67 -14.58 10.13
N GLY A 238 4.69 -13.28 10.32
CA GLY A 238 5.79 -12.59 11.00
C GLY A 238 7.06 -12.35 10.15
N ASN A 239 7.07 -12.64 8.85
CA ASN A 239 8.25 -12.41 8.00
C ASN A 239 8.63 -10.93 7.90
N ILE A 240 7.65 -10.03 7.96
CA ILE A 240 7.87 -8.57 7.92
C ILE A 240 8.63 -8.09 9.17
N LYS A 241 8.49 -8.78 10.30
CA LYS A 241 9.20 -8.43 11.53
C LYS A 241 10.72 -8.56 11.42
N ALA A 242 11.23 -9.24 10.37
CA ALA A 242 12.66 -9.32 10.11
C ALA A 242 13.29 -7.96 9.75
N GLY A 243 12.49 -6.95 9.37
CA GLY A 243 12.96 -5.62 8.99
C GLY A 243 13.77 -5.58 7.69
N LYS A 244 13.76 -6.67 6.92
CA LYS A 244 14.44 -6.80 5.62
C LYS A 244 13.72 -7.78 4.71
N ILE A 245 14.01 -7.72 3.42
CA ILE A 245 13.45 -8.66 2.43
C ILE A 245 13.96 -10.07 2.72
N VAL A 246 13.02 -11.00 3.00
CA VAL A 246 13.30 -12.40 3.27
C VAL A 246 12.97 -13.22 2.02
N ARG A 247 13.97 -13.92 1.49
CA ARG A 247 13.89 -14.70 0.24
C ARG A 247 13.57 -16.19 0.47
N SER A 248 13.00 -16.55 1.65
CA SER A 248 12.65 -17.93 1.93
C SER A 248 11.43 -18.39 1.12
N GLN A 249 11.57 -19.52 0.45
CA GLN A 249 10.44 -20.18 -0.21
C GLN A 249 9.59 -20.91 0.83
N ARG A 250 8.29 -20.60 0.82
CA ARG A 250 7.33 -21.30 1.65
C ARG A 250 6.90 -22.59 0.97
N GLN A 251 6.80 -23.69 1.73
CA GLN A 251 6.07 -24.87 1.28
C GLN A 251 4.57 -24.55 1.20
N LEU A 252 3.96 -24.86 0.07
CA LEU A 252 2.52 -24.73 -0.13
C LEU A 252 1.82 -25.85 0.61
N THR A 253 0.79 -25.50 1.38
CA THR A 253 -0.02 -26.47 2.16
C THR A 253 -1.32 -26.84 1.44
N GLN A 254 -1.71 -26.04 0.45
CA GLN A 254 -2.92 -26.24 -0.35
C GLN A 254 -2.52 -26.49 -1.80
N SER A 255 -3.20 -27.44 -2.44
CA SER A 255 -3.10 -27.71 -3.88
C SER A 255 -4.44 -27.44 -4.55
N PHE A 256 -4.38 -26.97 -5.77
CA PHE A 256 -5.57 -26.70 -6.59
C PHE A 256 -5.65 -27.68 -7.77
N PRO A 257 -6.84 -28.03 -8.27
CA PRO A 257 -6.99 -28.78 -9.50
C PRO A 257 -6.25 -28.11 -10.66
N PRO A 258 -5.56 -28.89 -11.53
CA PRO A 258 -4.78 -28.31 -12.64
C PRO A 258 -5.61 -27.39 -13.54
N ALA A 259 -6.88 -27.68 -13.76
CA ALA A 259 -7.77 -26.85 -14.57
C ALA A 259 -7.98 -25.44 -13.97
N LEU A 260 -8.13 -25.34 -12.64
CA LEU A 260 -8.28 -24.07 -11.94
C LEU A 260 -6.98 -23.25 -11.94
N VAL A 261 -5.85 -23.94 -11.78
CA VAL A 261 -4.53 -23.29 -11.89
C VAL A 261 -4.30 -22.77 -13.31
N ALA A 262 -4.64 -23.58 -14.33
CA ALA A 262 -4.50 -23.17 -15.73
C ALA A 262 -5.38 -21.95 -16.08
N GLN A 263 -6.62 -21.92 -15.58
CA GLN A 263 -7.51 -20.75 -15.72
C GLN A 263 -6.90 -19.49 -15.14
N ALA A 264 -6.42 -19.56 -13.90
CA ALA A 264 -5.79 -18.43 -13.23
C ALA A 264 -4.49 -18.00 -13.94
N GLN A 265 -3.69 -18.94 -14.42
CA GLN A 265 -2.44 -18.70 -15.15
C GLN A 265 -2.68 -18.01 -16.49
N GLN A 266 -3.72 -18.43 -17.23
CA GLN A 266 -4.10 -17.80 -18.49
C GLN A 266 -4.46 -16.33 -18.27
N VAL A 267 -5.33 -16.02 -17.30
CA VAL A 267 -5.74 -14.64 -16.99
C VAL A 267 -4.56 -13.83 -16.47
N HIS A 268 -3.73 -14.42 -15.60
CA HIS A 268 -2.53 -13.75 -15.10
C HIS A 268 -1.62 -13.31 -16.26
N SER A 269 -1.29 -14.23 -17.18
CA SER A 269 -0.40 -13.95 -18.30
C SER A 269 -0.95 -12.86 -19.23
N GLN A 270 -2.26 -12.91 -19.52
CA GLN A 270 -2.93 -11.90 -20.34
C GLN A 270 -2.89 -10.51 -19.66
N CYS A 271 -3.29 -10.44 -18.40
CA CYS A 271 -3.32 -9.18 -17.65
C CYS A 271 -1.91 -8.61 -17.43
N GLN A 272 -0.91 -9.46 -17.15
CA GLN A 272 0.47 -9.03 -17.00
C GLN A 272 1.03 -8.44 -18.30
N ALA A 273 0.77 -9.11 -19.44
CA ALA A 273 1.21 -8.61 -20.75
C ALA A 273 0.57 -7.24 -21.06
N GLU A 274 -0.70 -7.07 -20.77
CA GLU A 274 -1.39 -5.80 -20.98
C GLU A 274 -0.90 -4.70 -20.03
N LEU A 275 -0.71 -5.00 -18.74
CA LEU A 275 -0.15 -4.04 -17.79
C LEU A 275 1.27 -3.62 -18.18
N ARG A 276 2.11 -4.51 -18.72
CA ARG A 276 3.44 -4.17 -19.23
C ARG A 276 3.38 -3.22 -20.44
N GLN A 277 2.30 -3.25 -21.23
CA GLN A 277 2.11 -2.29 -22.33
C GLN A 277 1.61 -0.92 -21.85
N LEU A 278 0.80 -0.87 -20.80
CA LEU A 278 0.18 0.35 -20.28
C LEU A 278 1.06 1.10 -19.27
N CYS A 279 1.92 0.38 -18.55
CA CYS A 279 2.72 0.89 -17.43
C CYS A 279 4.21 0.93 -17.78
N GLN A 280 4.99 1.68 -16.99
CA GLN A 280 6.42 1.41 -16.88
C GLN A 280 6.60 0.01 -16.28
N SER A 281 7.62 -0.71 -16.72
CA SER A 281 7.96 -2.04 -16.21
C SER A 281 9.45 -2.16 -15.96
N ILE A 282 9.82 -3.10 -15.13
CA ILE A 282 11.21 -3.49 -14.92
C ILE A 282 11.56 -4.46 -16.04
N GLU A 283 12.62 -4.17 -16.78
CA GLU A 283 13.16 -5.09 -17.77
C GLU A 283 13.72 -6.33 -17.05
N ASP A 284 13.39 -7.51 -17.58
CA ASP A 284 13.80 -8.82 -17.02
C ASP A 284 15.29 -9.09 -17.23
#